data_b56bf13c29116e32d9eb5fbcdd60c2bf
#
_entry.id   b56bf13c29116e32d9eb5fbcdd60c2bf
#
_cell.length_a   1.000
_cell.length_b   1.000
_cell.length_c   1.000
_cell.angle_alpha   90.00
_cell.angle_beta   90.00
_cell.angle_gamma   90.00
#
_symmetry.space_group_name_H-M   'P 1'
#
loop_
_entity.id
_entity.type
_entity.pdbx_description
1 polymer ?
#
loop_
_entity_poly.entity_id
_entity_poly.type
_entity_poly.pdbx_seq_one_letter_code
_entity_poly.pdbx_strand_id
1 'polypeptide(L)'
;MIRLLSVIGHGTNILPHFLEHYDKHVDEIQLIVYESDVHPNLYNEVSEIIKTYPKVSIVKKIHGRVFDWDNVTKLYNFVKNSYPEDWWVIADVDELHLYPNDNLKECIRDCEYNGWELIRGGFIDRIGENGEFTILKDNENIFNQYPK
;
A
#
# COMPACT_ATOMS: atom_id res chain seq x y z
N MET A 1 -8.00 -15.58 -0.94
CA MET A 1 -7.88 -14.30 -1.69
C MET A 1 -6.53 -13.65 -1.37
N ILE A 2 -6.09 -12.71 -2.21
CA ILE A 2 -4.91 -11.88 -1.94
C ILE A 2 -5.41 -10.47 -1.62
N ARG A 3 -5.15 -10.00 -0.41
CA ARG A 3 -5.56 -8.67 0.06
C ARG A 3 -4.35 -7.80 0.31
N LEU A 4 -4.48 -6.51 0.06
CA LEU A 4 -3.51 -5.52 0.50
C LEU A 4 -4.10 -4.69 1.62
N LEU A 5 -3.32 -4.41 2.64
CA LEU A 5 -3.65 -3.50 3.74
C LEU A 5 -2.56 -2.45 3.87
N SER A 6 -2.97 -1.21 3.84
CA SER A 6 -2.07 -0.05 3.98
C SER A 6 -2.69 1.01 4.89
N VAL A 7 -1.83 1.78 5.55
CA VAL A 7 -2.22 3.00 6.24
C VAL A 7 -1.76 4.22 5.45
N ILE A 8 -2.62 5.21 5.35
CA ILE A 8 -2.29 6.51 4.77
C ILE A 8 -2.48 7.61 5.82
N GLY A 9 -1.40 8.33 6.12
CA GLY A 9 -1.38 9.49 7.04
C GLY A 9 -1.07 10.81 6.33
N HIS A 10 -0.50 10.72 5.14
CA HIS A 10 -0.18 11.85 4.24
C HIS A 10 0.16 11.30 2.85
N GLY A 11 0.60 12.14 1.93
CA GLY A 11 1.14 11.69 0.63
C GLY A 11 0.06 11.23 -0.35
N THR A 12 -1.08 11.92 -0.41
CA THR A 12 -2.17 11.60 -1.36
C THR A 12 -1.74 11.66 -2.82
N ASN A 13 -0.66 12.36 -3.14
CA ASN A 13 -0.09 12.42 -4.48
C ASN A 13 0.57 11.11 -4.95
N ILE A 14 1.05 10.26 -4.04
CA ILE A 14 1.61 8.95 -4.41
C ILE A 14 0.53 7.85 -4.46
N LEU A 15 -0.61 8.07 -3.80
CA LEU A 15 -1.67 7.07 -3.68
C LEU A 15 -2.15 6.51 -5.03
N PRO A 16 -2.40 7.30 -6.11
CA PRO A 16 -2.76 6.76 -7.41
C PRO A 16 -1.74 5.75 -7.95
N HIS A 17 -0.45 6.06 -7.86
CA HIS A 17 0.63 5.17 -8.31
C HIS A 17 0.69 3.86 -7.50
N PHE A 18 0.47 3.96 -6.19
CA PHE A 18 0.37 2.82 -5.30
C PHE A 18 -0.81 1.91 -5.70
N LEU A 19 -1.99 2.49 -5.90
CA LEU A 19 -3.18 1.74 -6.28
C LEU A 19 -3.04 1.08 -7.65
N GLU A 20 -2.53 1.78 -8.66
CA GLU A 20 -2.26 1.25 -9.99
C GLU A 20 -1.24 0.10 -9.96
N HIS A 21 -0.18 0.25 -9.15
CA HIS A 21 0.83 -0.79 -9.01
C HIS A 21 0.25 -2.09 -8.46
N TYR A 22 -0.57 -2.01 -7.41
CA TYR A 22 -1.10 -3.22 -6.75
C TYR A 22 -2.37 -3.78 -7.39
N ASP A 23 -3.10 -3.02 -8.20
CA ASP A 23 -4.37 -3.48 -8.81
C ASP A 23 -4.25 -4.81 -9.57
N LYS A 24 -3.12 -5.03 -10.25
CA LYS A 24 -2.85 -6.28 -10.98
C LYS A 24 -2.44 -7.46 -10.09
N HIS A 25 -1.98 -7.20 -8.88
CA HIS A 25 -1.40 -8.21 -7.99
C HIS A 25 -2.37 -8.75 -6.96
N VAL A 26 -3.36 -7.93 -6.54
CA VAL A 26 -4.27 -8.25 -5.43
C VAL A 26 -5.73 -8.25 -5.85
N ASP A 27 -6.55 -8.96 -5.11
CA ASP A 27 -7.98 -9.04 -5.36
C ASP A 27 -8.74 -7.88 -4.69
N GLU A 28 -8.21 -7.34 -3.57
CA GLU A 28 -8.82 -6.25 -2.80
C GLU A 28 -7.73 -5.40 -2.13
N ILE A 29 -7.96 -4.09 -2.04
CA ILE A 29 -7.12 -3.12 -1.34
C ILE A 29 -7.91 -2.48 -0.22
N GLN A 30 -7.41 -2.59 1.00
CA GLN A 30 -8.03 -2.04 2.20
C GLN A 30 -7.13 -0.92 2.77
N LEU A 31 -7.69 0.26 2.93
CA LEU A 31 -6.98 1.43 3.45
C LEU A 31 -7.47 1.78 4.86
N ILE A 32 -6.51 2.08 5.73
CA ILE A 32 -6.74 2.77 7.00
C ILE A 32 -6.33 4.22 6.80
N VAL A 33 -7.25 5.15 6.96
CA VAL A 33 -6.96 6.58 6.87
C VAL A 33 -6.67 7.12 8.26
N TYR A 34 -5.43 7.61 8.46
CA TYR A 34 -4.98 8.21 9.70
C TYR A 34 -4.96 9.74 9.57
N GLU A 35 -6.04 10.40 9.94
CA GLU A 35 -6.10 11.87 9.97
C GLU A 35 -5.32 12.41 11.17
N SER A 36 -4.71 13.57 10.97
CA SER A 36 -4.03 14.33 12.01
C SER A 36 -4.41 15.80 11.95
N ASP A 37 -4.02 16.56 12.98
CA ASP A 37 -4.22 18.01 13.00
C ASP A 37 -3.50 18.73 11.83
N VAL A 38 -2.46 18.09 11.28
CA VAL A 38 -1.71 18.60 10.11
C VAL A 38 -2.44 18.30 8.80
N HIS A 39 -3.18 17.17 8.76
CA HIS A 39 -3.92 16.70 7.57
C HIS A 39 -5.38 16.38 7.93
N PRO A 40 -6.18 17.38 8.31
CA PRO A 40 -7.53 17.14 8.86
C PRO A 40 -8.56 16.74 7.79
N ASN A 41 -8.26 16.90 6.50
CA ASN A 41 -9.14 16.57 5.38
C ASN A 41 -8.72 15.30 4.62
N LEU A 42 -7.75 14.57 5.13
CA LEU A 42 -7.14 13.42 4.44
C LEU A 42 -8.19 12.37 4.03
N TYR A 43 -9.16 12.11 4.88
CA TYR A 43 -10.23 11.14 4.57
C TYR A 43 -11.03 11.53 3.34
N ASN A 44 -11.37 12.80 3.19
CA ASN A 44 -12.12 13.28 2.03
C ASN A 44 -11.27 13.19 0.76
N GLU A 45 -9.99 13.58 0.83
CA GLU A 45 -9.07 13.50 -0.30
C GLU A 45 -8.90 12.05 -0.77
N VAL A 46 -8.63 11.12 0.15
CA VAL A 46 -8.53 9.69 -0.16
C VAL A 46 -9.84 9.15 -0.72
N SER A 47 -10.98 9.54 -0.15
CA SER A 47 -12.30 9.11 -0.62
C SER A 47 -12.58 9.56 -2.06
N GLU A 48 -12.13 10.74 -2.46
CA GLU A 48 -12.26 11.20 -3.85
C GLU A 48 -11.36 10.38 -4.80
N ILE A 49 -10.11 10.16 -4.42
CA ILE A 49 -9.16 9.40 -5.24
C ILE A 49 -9.67 7.98 -5.50
N ILE A 50 -10.14 7.27 -4.48
CA ILE A 50 -10.50 5.86 -4.62
C ILE A 50 -11.79 5.60 -5.39
N LYS A 51 -12.58 6.62 -5.72
CA LYS A 51 -13.84 6.46 -6.51
C LYS A 51 -13.65 5.73 -7.83
N THR A 52 -12.49 5.86 -8.43
CA THR A 52 -12.14 5.23 -9.72
C THR A 52 -11.49 3.85 -9.58
N TYR A 53 -11.27 3.38 -8.35
CA TYR A 53 -10.61 2.12 -8.05
C TYR A 53 -11.59 1.13 -7.38
N PRO A 54 -12.28 0.28 -8.14
CA PRO A 54 -13.37 -0.55 -7.61
C PRO A 54 -12.94 -1.61 -6.59
N LYS A 55 -11.66 -1.97 -6.56
CA LYS A 55 -11.10 -2.93 -5.59
C LYS A 55 -10.72 -2.27 -4.25
N VAL A 56 -10.82 -0.95 -4.13
CA VAL A 56 -10.30 -0.19 -2.99
C VAL A 56 -11.43 0.17 -2.03
N SER A 57 -11.19 -0.02 -0.75
CA SER A 57 -12.11 0.40 0.32
C SER A 57 -11.36 1.02 1.49
N ILE A 58 -11.99 1.99 2.15
CA ILE A 58 -11.52 2.51 3.44
C ILE A 58 -12.17 1.68 4.53
N VAL A 59 -11.38 0.82 5.20
CA VAL A 59 -11.89 -0.07 6.26
C VAL A 59 -11.90 0.60 7.63
N LYS A 60 -11.07 1.63 7.80
CA LYS A 60 -11.02 2.37 9.07
C LYS A 60 -10.59 3.81 8.83
N LYS A 61 -11.26 4.73 9.55
CA LYS A 61 -10.80 6.10 9.77
C LYS A 61 -10.40 6.26 11.23
N ILE A 62 -9.23 6.79 11.47
CA ILE A 62 -8.77 7.16 12.81
C ILE A 62 -8.26 8.59 12.79
N HIS A 63 -8.33 9.24 13.93
CA HIS A 63 -7.77 10.57 14.14
C HIS A 63 -6.81 10.52 15.32
N GLY A 64 -5.64 11.12 15.17
CA GLY A 64 -4.65 11.21 16.22
C GLY A 64 -3.81 12.47 16.07
N ARG A 65 -3.37 13.02 17.20
CA ARG A 65 -2.49 14.20 17.20
C ARG A 65 -1.13 13.91 16.56
N VAL A 66 -0.63 12.70 16.79
CA VAL A 66 0.65 12.21 16.26
C VAL A 66 0.43 10.81 15.75
N PHE A 67 1.10 10.44 14.66
CA PHE A 67 1.04 9.10 14.11
C PHE A 67 1.58 8.07 15.12
N ASP A 68 0.79 7.03 15.39
CA ASP A 68 1.05 6.03 16.41
C ASP A 68 1.12 4.64 15.80
N TRP A 69 2.33 4.14 15.63
CA TRP A 69 2.62 2.82 15.07
C TRP A 69 2.04 1.66 15.88
N ASP A 70 2.00 1.78 17.21
CA ASP A 70 1.42 0.72 18.04
C ASP A 70 -0.08 0.57 17.79
N ASN A 71 -0.76 1.70 17.63
CA ASN A 71 -2.18 1.72 17.27
C ASN A 71 -2.42 1.17 15.85
N VAL A 72 -1.61 1.58 14.87
CA VAL A 72 -1.68 1.07 13.50
C VAL A 72 -1.44 -0.43 13.45
N THR A 73 -0.44 -0.93 14.17
CA THR A 73 -0.15 -2.39 14.25
C THR A 73 -1.32 -3.17 14.83
N LYS A 74 -1.97 -2.66 15.88
CA LYS A 74 -3.18 -3.28 16.45
C LYS A 74 -4.32 -3.32 15.43
N LEU A 75 -4.50 -2.24 14.65
CA LEU A 75 -5.51 -2.18 13.61
C LEU A 75 -5.21 -3.14 12.46
N TYR A 76 -3.96 -3.24 12.02
CA TYR A 76 -3.54 -4.23 11.03
C TYR A 76 -3.89 -5.65 11.48
N ASN A 77 -3.55 -6.00 12.70
CA ASN A 77 -3.88 -7.32 13.25
C ASN A 77 -5.38 -7.54 13.36
N PHE A 78 -6.14 -6.52 13.77
CA PHE A 78 -7.60 -6.61 13.84
C PHE A 78 -8.23 -6.86 12.46
N VAL A 79 -7.81 -6.13 11.44
CA VAL A 79 -8.32 -6.30 10.07
C VAL A 79 -7.95 -7.66 9.51
N LYS A 80 -6.68 -8.06 9.63
CA LYS A 80 -6.19 -9.35 9.15
C LYS A 80 -6.91 -10.53 9.79
N ASN A 81 -7.17 -10.46 11.10
CA ASN A 81 -7.87 -11.52 11.83
C ASN A 81 -9.32 -11.72 11.38
N SER A 82 -9.90 -10.77 10.64
CA SER A 82 -11.22 -10.95 10.02
C SER A 82 -11.20 -11.89 8.81
N TYR A 83 -10.02 -12.14 8.23
CA TYR A 83 -9.82 -13.00 7.07
C TYR A 83 -8.54 -13.82 7.22
N PRO A 84 -8.49 -14.77 8.18
CA PRO A 84 -7.28 -15.47 8.57
C PRO A 84 -6.73 -16.43 7.50
N GLU A 85 -7.57 -16.85 6.54
CA GLU A 85 -7.21 -17.75 5.46
C GLU A 85 -6.70 -17.04 4.20
N ASP A 86 -6.72 -15.69 4.21
CA ASP A 86 -6.29 -14.91 3.05
C ASP A 86 -4.81 -14.53 3.14
N TRP A 87 -4.17 -14.42 1.99
CA TRP A 87 -2.84 -13.84 1.89
C TRP A 87 -2.90 -12.31 1.98
N TRP A 88 -2.01 -11.75 2.79
CA TRP A 88 -1.96 -10.31 3.01
C TRP A 88 -0.65 -9.70 2.51
N VAL A 89 -0.75 -8.70 1.67
CA VAL A 89 0.33 -7.75 1.37
C VAL A 89 0.20 -6.60 2.36
N ILE A 90 1.26 -6.34 3.10
CA ILE A 90 1.36 -5.17 3.99
C ILE A 90 2.41 -4.26 3.39
N ALA A 91 2.03 -3.06 3.02
CA ALA A 91 2.91 -2.07 2.41
C ALA A 91 2.49 -0.66 2.82
N ASP A 92 3.44 0.21 3.05
CA ASP A 92 3.17 1.64 3.18
C ASP A 92 2.88 2.22 1.79
N VAL A 93 2.19 3.37 1.71
CA VAL A 93 1.75 3.93 0.42
C VAL A 93 2.89 4.33 -0.52
N ASP A 94 4.10 4.44 -0.02
CA ASP A 94 5.33 4.70 -0.75
C ASP A 94 6.19 3.44 -1.00
N GLU A 95 5.69 2.26 -0.61
CA GLU A 95 6.34 0.97 -0.82
C GLU A 95 5.71 0.22 -1.99
N LEU A 96 6.47 0.03 -3.07
CA LEU A 96 6.03 -0.69 -4.25
C LEU A 96 6.80 -2.02 -4.37
N HIS A 97 6.17 -3.11 -3.94
CA HIS A 97 6.80 -4.42 -3.97
C HIS A 97 6.99 -4.93 -5.40
N LEU A 98 8.20 -5.38 -5.71
CA LEU A 98 8.51 -6.04 -6.97
C LEU A 98 8.60 -7.55 -6.74
N TYR A 99 7.82 -8.29 -7.49
CA TYR A 99 7.76 -9.75 -7.39
C TYR A 99 8.56 -10.41 -8.52
N PRO A 100 9.18 -11.58 -8.31
CA PRO A 100 9.77 -12.36 -9.39
C PRO A 100 8.77 -12.55 -10.54
N ASN A 101 9.22 -12.32 -11.77
CA ASN A 101 8.39 -12.37 -12.98
C ASN A 101 7.13 -11.47 -12.94
N ASP A 102 7.13 -10.44 -12.10
CA ASP A 102 5.97 -9.58 -11.85
C ASP A 102 4.70 -10.37 -11.44
N ASN A 103 4.86 -11.48 -10.72
CA ASN A 103 3.81 -12.46 -10.45
C ASN A 103 3.73 -12.89 -8.98
N LEU A 104 3.00 -12.12 -8.18
CA LEU A 104 2.75 -12.44 -6.76
C LEU A 104 2.02 -13.79 -6.59
N LYS A 105 1.09 -14.12 -7.49
CA LYS A 105 0.33 -15.40 -7.40
C LYS A 105 1.23 -16.62 -7.54
N GLU A 106 2.29 -16.51 -8.33
CA GLU A 106 3.29 -17.57 -8.45
C GLU A 106 4.11 -17.71 -7.16
N CYS A 107 4.55 -16.61 -6.60
CA CYS A 107 5.24 -16.60 -5.31
C CYS A 107 4.40 -17.25 -4.20
N ILE A 108 3.11 -16.93 -4.16
CA ILE A 108 2.17 -17.53 -3.17
C ILE A 108 2.04 -19.04 -3.39
N ARG A 109 1.85 -19.50 -4.63
CA ARG A 109 1.77 -20.96 -4.94
C ARG A 109 3.04 -21.70 -4.50
N ASP A 110 4.21 -21.09 -4.69
CA ASP A 110 5.48 -21.67 -4.25
C ASP A 110 5.54 -21.76 -2.72
N CYS A 111 5.04 -20.74 -2.02
CA CYS A 111 4.93 -20.76 -0.57
C CYS A 111 3.99 -21.87 -0.10
N GLU A 112 2.80 -21.97 -0.67
CA GLU A 112 1.82 -23.01 -0.32
C GLU A 112 2.37 -24.42 -0.58
N TYR A 113 3.04 -24.63 -1.70
CA TYR A 113 3.69 -25.91 -2.03
C TYR A 113 4.76 -26.32 -1.02
N ASN A 114 5.52 -25.34 -0.48
CA ASN A 114 6.59 -25.59 0.48
C ASN A 114 6.12 -25.48 1.95
N GLY A 115 4.86 -25.16 2.21
CA GLY A 115 4.33 -24.95 3.56
C GLY A 115 4.87 -23.67 4.23
N TRP A 116 5.20 -22.66 3.44
CA TRP A 116 5.66 -21.37 3.94
C TRP A 116 4.48 -20.39 4.07
N GLU A 117 4.47 -19.66 5.17
CA GLU A 117 3.40 -18.71 5.51
C GLU A 117 3.83 -17.24 5.36
N LEU A 118 5.06 -17.00 4.90
CA LEU A 118 5.64 -15.65 4.85
C LEU A 118 6.57 -15.47 3.66
N ILE A 119 6.38 -14.35 2.94
CA ILE A 119 7.30 -13.85 1.94
C ILE A 119 7.99 -12.61 2.51
N ARG A 120 9.32 -12.57 2.46
CA ARG A 120 10.12 -11.41 2.85
C ARG A 120 10.96 -10.91 1.69
N GLY A 121 11.08 -9.58 1.59
CA GLY A 121 11.94 -8.91 0.63
C GLY A 121 12.97 -8.00 1.31
N GLY A 122 13.81 -7.37 0.49
CA GLY A 122 14.67 -6.27 0.89
C GLY A 122 14.13 -4.95 0.35
N PHE A 123 14.54 -3.83 0.95
CA PHE A 123 14.21 -2.49 0.48
C PHE A 123 15.29 -1.98 -0.47
N ILE A 124 14.84 -1.29 -1.51
CA ILE A 124 15.69 -0.53 -2.44
C ILE A 124 15.08 0.86 -2.55
N ASP A 125 15.77 1.86 -2.01
CA ASP A 125 15.37 3.26 -2.19
C ASP A 125 15.65 3.67 -3.64
N ARG A 126 14.71 4.42 -4.22
CA ARG A 126 14.84 4.93 -5.58
C ARG A 126 14.90 6.45 -5.58
N ILE A 127 15.78 6.99 -6.40
CA ILE A 127 15.99 8.43 -6.56
C ILE A 127 15.88 8.82 -8.03
N GLY A 128 15.66 10.10 -8.29
CA GLY A 128 15.66 10.66 -9.64
C GLY A 128 17.03 10.53 -10.32
N GLU A 129 17.05 10.74 -11.63
CA GLU A 129 18.21 10.45 -12.51
C GLU A 129 19.50 11.12 -12.02
N ASN A 130 19.42 12.33 -11.49
CA ASN A 130 20.56 13.11 -10.99
C ASN A 130 20.76 12.99 -9.46
N GLY A 131 20.10 12.03 -8.80
CA GLY A 131 20.13 11.91 -7.35
C GLY A 131 19.22 12.93 -6.64
N GLU A 132 18.28 13.52 -7.36
CA GLU A 132 17.34 14.51 -6.84
C GLU A 132 15.97 13.90 -6.62
N PHE A 133 15.22 14.43 -5.65
CA PHE A 133 13.81 14.15 -5.47
C PHE A 133 13.01 15.16 -6.30
N THR A 134 12.46 14.69 -7.41
CA THR A 134 11.63 15.52 -8.29
C THR A 134 10.17 15.51 -7.82
N ILE A 135 9.39 16.51 -8.27
CA ILE A 135 7.95 16.51 -8.03
C ILE A 135 7.33 15.34 -8.79
N LEU A 136 6.59 14.51 -8.08
CA LEU A 136 5.89 13.37 -8.64
C LEU A 136 4.82 13.83 -9.64
N LYS A 137 4.77 13.20 -10.82
CA LYS A 137 3.79 13.49 -11.88
C LYS A 137 2.75 12.39 -11.95
N ASP A 138 1.49 12.74 -11.91
CA ASP A 138 0.36 11.83 -11.78
C ASP A 138 0.17 10.86 -12.96
N ASN A 139 0.56 11.25 -14.18
CA ASN A 139 0.30 10.48 -15.40
C ASN A 139 1.55 9.80 -15.98
N GLU A 140 2.62 9.75 -15.24
CA GLU A 140 3.86 9.08 -15.65
C GLU A 140 4.16 7.89 -14.72
N ASN A 141 4.65 6.79 -15.30
CA ASN A 141 5.04 5.63 -14.50
C ASN A 141 6.12 6.02 -13.48
N ILE A 142 5.88 5.72 -12.21
CA ILE A 142 6.73 6.12 -11.09
C ILE A 142 8.17 5.57 -11.24
N PHE A 143 8.34 4.36 -11.78
CA PHE A 143 9.67 3.77 -11.99
C PHE A 143 10.48 4.49 -13.07
N ASN A 144 9.83 5.20 -13.98
CA ASN A 144 10.49 6.05 -14.97
C ASN A 144 10.89 7.40 -14.37
N GLN A 145 10.16 7.89 -13.39
CA GLN A 145 10.47 9.15 -12.70
C GLN A 145 11.64 8.98 -11.71
N TYR A 146 11.77 7.78 -11.13
CA TYR A 146 12.81 7.42 -10.17
C TYR A 146 13.54 6.15 -10.64
N PRO A 147 14.42 6.28 -11.64
CA PRO A 147 15.04 5.12 -12.30
C PRO A 147 16.17 4.46 -11.52
N LYS A 148 16.71 5.10 -10.47
CA LYS A 148 17.88 4.64 -9.71
C LYS A 148 17.57 4.32 -8.28
#